data_fbffe84e38ce300c2c75662ed9184f5d
#
_entry.id   fbffe84e38ce300c2c75662ed9184f5d
#
_cell.length_a   1.000
_cell.length_b   1.000
_cell.length_c   1.000
_cell.angle_alpha   90.00
_cell.angle_beta   90.00
_cell.angle_gamma   90.00
#
_symmetry.space_group_name_H-M   'P 1'
#
loop_
_entity.id
_entity.type
_entity.pdbx_description
1 polymer ?
#
loop_
_entity_poly.entity_id
_entity_poly.type
_entity_poly.pdbx_seq_one_letter_code
_entity_poly.pdbx_strand_id
1 'polypeptide(L)'
;MTNDSSSPTHHYPLYLPMTLQEAGFYLINQLRTVYDAGEASAISDRVMESLTGSDKTERMLYKNNPISPDEEARLLTYTQKLLTHEPLQYVLGEAWFFGLKFYVDKHVLIPRPETEELVDWVIANCRVPIDTLSILDIGTGSGCIPVTLKRRLRKAHVTAIDISEDALNVAKKNAVILGAEVNFLQVDILNKDASAVLE
;
A
#
# COMPACT_ATOMS: atom_id res chain seq x y z
N MET A 1 39.54 57.79 1.90
CA MET A 1 39.54 56.32 1.76
C MET A 1 38.33 55.78 2.53
N THR A 2 37.24 55.68 1.83
CA THR A 2 35.95 55.20 2.39
C THR A 2 35.74 53.81 1.85
N ASN A 3 35.85 52.78 2.78
CA ASN A 3 35.52 51.42 2.49
C ASN A 3 34.01 51.26 2.58
N ASP A 4 33.38 51.16 1.43
CA ASP A 4 31.98 50.73 1.28
C ASP A 4 31.98 49.21 1.09
N SER A 5 31.70 48.46 2.15
CA SER A 5 31.51 47.02 2.13
C SER A 5 30.02 46.70 2.23
N SER A 6 29.29 46.98 1.16
CA SER A 6 27.93 46.47 0.98
C SER A 6 27.98 45.03 0.49
N SER A 7 27.87 44.07 1.43
CA SER A 7 27.63 42.67 1.08
C SER A 7 26.26 42.54 0.44
N PRO A 8 26.13 41.79 -0.70
CA PRO A 8 24.83 41.55 -1.29
C PRO A 8 24.05 40.59 -0.36
N THR A 9 22.98 41.10 0.22
CA THR A 9 21.98 40.25 0.88
C THR A 9 21.30 39.39 -0.20
N HIS A 10 21.71 38.15 -0.30
CA HIS A 10 20.97 37.17 -1.08
C HIS A 10 19.57 37.01 -0.44
N HIS A 11 18.59 37.67 -1.02
CA HIS A 11 17.18 37.36 -0.81
C HIS A 11 16.91 35.99 -1.44
N TYR A 12 17.01 34.92 -0.62
CA TYR A 12 16.36 33.67 -0.98
C TYR A 12 14.85 33.97 -1.03
N PRO A 13 14.16 33.64 -2.11
CA PRO A 13 12.70 33.77 -2.15
C PRO A 13 12.17 32.96 -0.95
N LEU A 14 11.35 33.58 -0.10
CA LEU A 14 10.63 32.90 0.96
C LEU A 14 9.75 31.82 0.28
N TYR A 15 10.20 30.56 0.37
CA TYR A 15 9.42 29.44 -0.07
C TYR A 15 8.24 29.32 0.89
N LEU A 16 7.05 29.71 0.44
CA LEU A 16 5.83 29.49 1.20
C LEU A 16 5.41 28.03 0.99
N PRO A 17 5.33 27.21 2.02
CA PRO A 17 4.90 25.84 1.90
C PRO A 17 3.46 25.79 1.38
N MET A 18 3.18 24.80 0.52
CA MET A 18 1.85 24.57 -0.05
C MET A 18 0.87 24.20 1.07
N THR A 19 -0.33 24.76 1.06
CA THR A 19 -1.40 24.37 1.98
C THR A 19 -2.04 23.05 1.57
N LEU A 20 -2.77 22.39 2.48
CA LEU A 20 -3.55 21.18 2.18
C LEU A 20 -4.51 21.39 1.00
N GLN A 21 -5.14 22.56 0.92
CA GLN A 21 -6.05 22.90 -0.19
C GLN A 21 -5.30 23.05 -1.51
N GLU A 22 -4.19 23.76 -1.52
CA GLU A 22 -3.37 23.96 -2.72
C GLU A 22 -2.77 22.64 -3.22
N ALA A 23 -2.33 21.78 -2.31
CA ALA A 23 -1.84 20.43 -2.61
C ALA A 23 -2.90 19.57 -3.31
N GLY A 24 -4.12 19.58 -2.79
CA GLY A 24 -5.25 18.87 -3.40
C GLY A 24 -5.60 19.43 -4.77
N PHE A 25 -5.66 20.74 -4.93
CA PHE A 25 -5.92 21.37 -6.22
C PHE A 25 -4.81 21.12 -7.24
N TYR A 26 -3.56 21.20 -6.81
CA TYR A 26 -2.41 20.88 -7.66
C TYR A 26 -2.55 19.46 -8.21
N LEU A 27 -2.76 18.47 -7.32
CA LEU A 27 -2.86 17.07 -7.71
C LEU A 27 -4.02 16.82 -8.69
N ILE A 28 -5.23 17.32 -8.38
CA ILE A 28 -6.40 17.17 -9.26
C ILE A 28 -6.12 17.77 -10.64
N ASN A 29 -5.54 18.96 -10.71
CA ASN A 29 -5.24 19.61 -12.00
C ASN A 29 -4.22 18.83 -12.83
N GLN A 30 -3.19 18.25 -12.19
CA GLN A 30 -2.23 17.40 -12.87
C GLN A 30 -2.90 16.11 -13.38
N LEU A 31 -3.67 15.43 -12.53
CA LEU A 31 -4.31 14.16 -12.88
C LEU A 31 -5.36 14.30 -13.99
N ARG A 32 -6.06 15.42 -14.09
CA ARG A 32 -7.02 15.71 -15.18
C ARG A 32 -6.42 15.71 -16.58
N THR A 33 -5.11 15.71 -16.70
CA THR A 33 -4.45 15.61 -18.02
C THR A 33 -4.47 14.19 -18.57
N VAL A 34 -4.69 13.16 -17.70
CA VAL A 34 -4.62 11.74 -18.07
C VAL A 34 -5.81 10.91 -17.55
N TYR A 35 -6.59 11.43 -16.60
CA TYR A 35 -7.77 10.80 -16.00
C TYR A 35 -9.01 11.66 -16.19
N ASP A 36 -10.20 11.07 -16.18
CA ASP A 36 -11.44 11.83 -16.13
C ASP A 36 -11.59 12.58 -14.79
N ALA A 37 -12.54 13.53 -14.74
CA ALA A 37 -12.68 14.42 -13.59
C ALA A 37 -13.09 13.65 -12.29
N GLY A 38 -13.88 12.59 -12.42
CA GLY A 38 -14.33 11.78 -11.29
C GLY A 38 -13.20 10.93 -10.74
N GLU A 39 -12.47 10.26 -11.63
CA GLU A 39 -11.32 9.45 -11.29
C GLU A 39 -10.18 10.28 -10.69
N ALA A 40 -9.84 11.42 -11.31
CA ALA A 40 -8.83 12.34 -10.79
C ALA A 40 -9.16 12.82 -9.37
N SER A 41 -10.44 13.10 -9.08
CA SER A 41 -10.88 13.49 -7.74
C SER A 41 -10.76 12.34 -6.73
N ALA A 42 -11.18 11.13 -7.11
CA ALA A 42 -11.08 9.95 -6.26
C ALA A 42 -9.63 9.58 -5.93
N ILE A 43 -8.76 9.60 -6.94
CA ILE A 43 -7.32 9.38 -6.77
C ILE A 43 -6.73 10.44 -5.84
N SER A 44 -7.05 11.72 -6.06
CA SER A 44 -6.55 12.83 -5.23
C SER A 44 -6.97 12.67 -3.78
N ASP A 45 -8.23 12.33 -3.50
CA ASP A 45 -8.69 12.11 -2.12
C ASP A 45 -7.89 10.99 -1.43
N ARG A 46 -7.63 9.88 -2.11
CA ARG A 46 -6.85 8.75 -1.57
C ARG A 46 -5.38 9.11 -1.35
N VAL A 47 -4.76 9.83 -2.29
CA VAL A 47 -3.37 10.30 -2.15
C VAL A 47 -3.25 11.24 -0.96
N MET A 48 -4.13 12.22 -0.85
CA MET A 48 -4.11 13.19 0.26
C MET A 48 -4.36 12.53 1.61
N GLU A 49 -5.25 11.53 1.68
CA GLU A 49 -5.47 10.73 2.88
C GLU A 49 -4.22 9.96 3.29
N SER A 50 -3.58 9.26 2.34
CA SER A 50 -2.34 8.51 2.60
C SER A 50 -1.17 9.41 2.96
N LEU A 51 -1.11 10.61 2.38
CA LEU A 51 -0.04 11.57 2.60
C LEU A 51 -0.09 12.17 4.01
N THR A 52 -1.29 12.58 4.45
CA THR A 52 -1.51 13.35 5.68
C THR A 52 -1.97 12.51 6.87
N GLY A 53 -2.43 11.27 6.63
CA GLY A 53 -3.08 10.44 7.64
C GLY A 53 -4.46 10.95 8.09
N SER A 54 -4.99 12.02 7.48
CA SER A 54 -6.24 12.70 7.86
C SER A 54 -7.36 12.34 6.88
N ASP A 55 -8.57 12.17 7.40
CA ASP A 55 -9.75 11.98 6.58
C ASP A 55 -10.15 13.26 5.82
N LYS A 56 -11.14 13.13 4.93
CA LYS A 56 -11.61 14.26 4.11
C LYS A 56 -12.15 15.41 4.95
N THR A 57 -12.84 15.11 6.04
CA THR A 57 -13.46 16.12 6.92
C THR A 57 -12.38 16.91 7.66
N GLU A 58 -11.38 16.24 8.19
CA GLU A 58 -10.23 16.86 8.83
C GLU A 58 -9.45 17.74 7.86
N ARG A 59 -9.18 17.24 6.64
CA ARG A 59 -8.51 18.03 5.60
C ARG A 59 -9.29 19.28 5.19
N MET A 60 -10.63 19.22 5.18
CA MET A 60 -11.47 20.39 4.94
C MET A 60 -11.42 21.40 6.09
N LEU A 61 -11.41 20.91 7.32
CA LEU A 61 -11.36 21.77 8.53
C LEU A 61 -10.01 22.52 8.59
N TYR A 62 -8.92 21.84 8.28
CA TYR A 62 -7.57 22.36 8.36
C TYR A 62 -6.97 22.75 7.00
N LYS A 63 -7.80 23.04 6.01
CA LYS A 63 -7.43 23.26 4.61
C LYS A 63 -6.32 24.30 4.37
N ASN A 64 -6.21 25.28 5.27
CA ASN A 64 -5.22 26.36 5.20
C ASN A 64 -3.90 26.01 5.91
N ASN A 65 -3.82 24.85 6.58
CA ASN A 65 -2.56 24.41 7.19
C ASN A 65 -1.56 24.02 6.09
N PRO A 66 -0.29 24.38 6.27
CA PRO A 66 0.74 23.96 5.33
C PRO A 66 1.00 22.45 5.44
N ILE A 67 1.32 21.82 4.31
CA ILE A 67 1.94 20.50 4.32
C ILE A 67 3.43 20.62 4.61
N SER A 68 4.02 19.58 5.19
CA SER A 68 5.46 19.55 5.46
C SER A 68 6.26 19.41 4.16
N PRO A 69 7.55 19.78 4.15
CA PRO A 69 8.42 19.57 2.98
C PRO A 69 8.50 18.09 2.54
N ASP A 70 8.46 17.15 3.49
CA ASP A 70 8.46 15.72 3.19
C ASP A 70 7.15 15.27 2.52
N GLU A 71 6.01 15.78 2.96
CA GLU A 71 4.72 15.54 2.34
C GLU A 71 4.67 16.12 0.92
N GLU A 72 5.22 17.31 0.73
CA GLU A 72 5.30 17.94 -0.58
C GLU A 72 6.19 17.14 -1.54
N ALA A 73 7.36 16.69 -1.11
CA ALA A 73 8.25 15.85 -1.90
C ALA A 73 7.58 14.51 -2.29
N ARG A 74 6.85 13.89 -1.35
CA ARG A 74 6.06 12.68 -1.62
C ARG A 74 4.91 12.97 -2.59
N LEU A 75 4.19 14.09 -2.44
CA LEU A 75 3.13 14.50 -3.34
C LEU A 75 3.62 14.61 -4.79
N LEU A 76 4.75 15.28 -5.00
CA LEU A 76 5.36 15.42 -6.32
C LEU A 76 5.75 14.05 -6.91
N THR A 77 6.35 13.18 -6.11
CA THR A 77 6.73 11.82 -6.53
C THR A 77 5.51 10.99 -6.91
N TYR A 78 4.45 11.01 -6.08
CA TYR A 78 3.20 10.31 -6.36
C TYR A 78 2.53 10.84 -7.63
N THR A 79 2.51 12.17 -7.80
CA THR A 79 1.97 12.79 -9.01
C THR A 79 2.68 12.29 -10.27
N GLN A 80 4.01 12.29 -10.27
CA GLN A 80 4.79 11.82 -11.43
C GLN A 80 4.46 10.35 -11.79
N LYS A 81 4.38 9.48 -10.82
CA LYS A 81 4.05 8.06 -11.03
C LYS A 81 2.62 7.87 -11.56
N LEU A 82 1.66 8.59 -10.99
CA LEU A 82 0.26 8.54 -11.43
C LEU A 82 0.09 9.04 -12.86
N LEU A 83 0.84 10.08 -13.27
CA LEU A 83 0.83 10.58 -14.65
C LEU A 83 1.36 9.55 -15.67
N THR A 84 2.09 8.53 -15.23
CA THR A 84 2.51 7.38 -16.06
C THR A 84 1.55 6.19 -15.97
N HIS A 85 0.36 6.36 -15.39
CA HIS A 85 -0.63 5.32 -15.14
C HIS A 85 -0.15 4.17 -14.22
N GLU A 86 0.86 4.43 -13.37
CA GLU A 86 1.19 3.45 -12.33
C GLU A 86 -0.02 3.27 -11.40
N PRO A 87 -0.45 2.03 -11.11
CA PRO A 87 -1.60 1.78 -10.24
C PRO A 87 -1.48 2.50 -8.89
N LEU A 88 -2.57 3.15 -8.46
CA LEU A 88 -2.59 3.93 -7.22
C LEU A 88 -2.07 3.15 -6.02
N GLN A 89 -2.44 1.87 -5.92
CA GLN A 89 -2.02 1.00 -4.82
C GLN A 89 -0.50 0.81 -4.77
N TYR A 90 0.17 0.71 -5.93
CA TYR A 90 1.64 0.62 -5.98
C TYR A 90 2.28 1.97 -5.66
N VAL A 91 1.70 3.07 -6.14
CA VAL A 91 2.19 4.42 -5.84
C VAL A 91 2.17 4.68 -4.33
N LEU A 92 1.07 4.31 -3.66
CA LEU A 92 0.90 4.48 -2.22
C LEU A 92 1.60 3.39 -1.40
N GLY A 93 1.92 2.24 -2.02
CA GLY A 93 2.44 1.07 -1.33
C GLY A 93 1.40 0.40 -0.44
N GLU A 94 0.10 0.54 -0.74
CA GLU A 94 -0.96 0.01 0.12
C GLU A 94 -2.18 -0.47 -0.67
N ALA A 95 -2.77 -1.57 -0.20
CA ALA A 95 -4.04 -2.09 -0.68
C ALA A 95 -4.88 -2.58 0.51
N TRP A 96 -6.20 -2.37 0.42
CA TRP A 96 -7.13 -2.88 1.43
C TRP A 96 -7.64 -4.25 1.00
N PHE A 97 -7.68 -5.18 1.95
CA PHE A 97 -8.22 -6.51 1.75
C PHE A 97 -8.79 -7.02 3.08
N PHE A 98 -10.04 -7.44 3.09
CA PHE A 98 -10.76 -7.96 4.26
C PHE A 98 -10.70 -7.02 5.49
N GLY A 99 -10.76 -5.71 5.25
CA GLY A 99 -10.64 -4.67 6.28
C GLY A 99 -9.24 -4.48 6.85
N LEU A 100 -8.21 -5.11 6.26
CA LEU A 100 -6.81 -4.98 6.63
C LEU A 100 -6.04 -4.20 5.56
N LYS A 101 -5.06 -3.41 5.99
CA LYS A 101 -4.17 -2.67 5.08
C LYS A 101 -2.92 -3.49 4.83
N PHE A 102 -2.73 -3.93 3.59
CA PHE A 102 -1.57 -4.67 3.11
C PHE A 102 -0.59 -3.74 2.39
N TYR A 103 0.69 -3.95 2.59
CA TYR A 103 1.72 -3.40 1.72
C TYR A 103 1.70 -4.13 0.38
N VAL A 104 1.80 -3.38 -0.72
CA VAL A 104 1.89 -3.91 -2.08
C VAL A 104 2.88 -3.10 -2.91
N ASP A 105 3.54 -3.77 -3.83
CA ASP A 105 4.39 -3.16 -4.85
C ASP A 105 4.30 -3.96 -6.16
N LYS A 106 5.09 -3.58 -7.15
CA LYS A 106 5.09 -4.18 -8.50
C LYS A 106 5.39 -5.69 -8.55
N HIS A 107 5.85 -6.30 -7.45
CA HIS A 107 6.21 -7.72 -7.40
C HIS A 107 5.03 -8.62 -7.06
N VAL A 108 3.89 -8.05 -6.66
CA VAL A 108 2.69 -8.80 -6.28
C VAL A 108 1.46 -8.28 -6.98
N LEU A 109 0.49 -9.16 -7.21
CA LEU A 109 -0.83 -8.74 -7.68
C LEU A 109 -1.53 -7.93 -6.57
N ILE A 110 -2.15 -6.81 -6.95
CA ILE A 110 -3.01 -6.05 -6.04
C ILE A 110 -4.18 -6.95 -5.63
N PRO A 111 -4.40 -7.15 -4.31
CA PRO A 111 -5.54 -7.92 -3.81
C PRO A 111 -6.86 -7.48 -4.45
N ARG A 112 -7.69 -8.44 -4.84
CA ARG A 112 -8.97 -8.18 -5.49
C ARG A 112 -10.11 -8.39 -4.51
N PRO A 113 -11.17 -7.55 -4.54
CA PRO A 113 -12.34 -7.71 -3.66
C PRO A 113 -13.01 -9.07 -3.76
N GLU A 114 -13.06 -9.65 -4.97
CA GLU A 114 -13.66 -10.98 -5.23
C GLU A 114 -12.93 -12.10 -4.47
N THR A 115 -11.64 -11.89 -4.15
CA THR A 115 -10.86 -12.86 -3.37
C THR A 115 -11.27 -12.86 -1.89
N GLU A 116 -11.92 -11.80 -1.40
CA GLU A 116 -12.46 -11.76 -0.04
C GLU A 116 -13.57 -12.80 0.15
N GLU A 117 -14.37 -13.05 -0.89
CA GLU A 117 -15.43 -14.09 -0.89
C GLU A 117 -14.83 -15.48 -0.68
N LEU A 118 -13.66 -15.76 -1.25
CA LEU A 118 -12.95 -17.02 -1.04
C LEU A 118 -12.55 -17.18 0.44
N VAL A 119 -12.02 -16.13 1.06
CA VAL A 119 -11.64 -16.14 2.48
C VAL A 119 -12.86 -16.39 3.36
N ASP A 120 -13.96 -15.69 3.12
CA ASP A 120 -15.23 -15.89 3.83
C ASP A 120 -15.74 -17.32 3.66
N TRP A 121 -15.70 -17.86 2.45
CA TRP A 121 -16.12 -19.22 2.16
C TRP A 121 -15.29 -20.25 2.92
N VAL A 122 -13.97 -20.10 2.96
CA VAL A 122 -13.06 -20.98 3.72
C VAL A 122 -13.41 -20.94 5.21
N ILE A 123 -13.58 -19.74 5.79
CA ILE A 123 -13.93 -19.58 7.20
C ILE A 123 -15.28 -20.24 7.53
N ALA A 124 -16.29 -20.03 6.69
CA ALA A 124 -17.64 -20.54 6.92
C ALA A 124 -17.76 -22.05 6.75
N ASN A 125 -16.92 -22.66 5.91
CA ASN A 125 -17.01 -24.09 5.58
C ASN A 125 -15.93 -24.95 6.28
N CYS A 126 -15.05 -24.36 7.07
CA CYS A 126 -14.07 -25.10 7.86
C CYS A 126 -14.76 -25.91 8.97
N ARG A 127 -14.89 -27.21 8.78
CA ARG A 127 -15.58 -28.14 9.70
C ARG A 127 -14.63 -28.95 10.58
N VAL A 128 -13.31 -28.81 10.39
CA VAL A 128 -12.32 -29.50 11.21
C VAL A 128 -11.98 -28.66 12.46
N PRO A 129 -11.56 -29.26 13.56
CA PRO A 129 -11.09 -28.49 14.71
C PRO A 129 -9.96 -27.55 14.31
N ILE A 130 -10.05 -26.28 14.70
CA ILE A 130 -9.14 -25.22 14.25
C ILE A 130 -7.68 -25.50 14.65
N ASP A 131 -7.46 -26.19 15.76
CA ASP A 131 -6.14 -26.55 16.25
C ASP A 131 -5.46 -27.72 15.50
N THR A 132 -6.21 -28.41 14.65
CA THR A 132 -5.69 -29.45 13.73
C THR A 132 -5.77 -29.03 12.27
N LEU A 133 -6.26 -27.82 12.00
CA LEU A 133 -6.43 -27.32 10.63
C LEU A 133 -5.09 -26.91 10.05
N SER A 134 -4.73 -27.51 8.91
CA SER A 134 -3.61 -27.09 8.08
C SER A 134 -4.12 -26.49 6.79
N ILE A 135 -3.61 -25.32 6.43
CA ILE A 135 -3.96 -24.56 5.24
C ILE A 135 -2.70 -24.35 4.40
N LEU A 136 -2.77 -24.65 3.12
CA LEU A 136 -1.72 -24.33 2.15
C LEU A 136 -2.27 -23.33 1.14
N ASP A 137 -1.60 -22.18 1.01
CA ASP A 137 -1.85 -21.17 -0.02
C ASP A 137 -0.76 -21.22 -1.08
N ILE A 138 -1.15 -21.39 -2.34
CA ILE A 138 -0.22 -21.57 -3.47
C ILE A 138 -0.28 -20.36 -4.38
N GLY A 139 0.89 -19.74 -4.63
CA GLY A 139 0.97 -18.47 -5.35
C GLY A 139 0.51 -17.30 -4.50
N THR A 140 1.07 -17.20 -3.30
CA THR A 140 0.55 -16.32 -2.24
C THR A 140 0.62 -14.83 -2.56
N GLY A 141 1.51 -14.40 -3.47
CA GLY A 141 1.66 -12.99 -3.84
C GLY A 141 1.91 -12.10 -2.64
N SER A 142 0.99 -11.17 -2.37
CA SER A 142 1.06 -10.26 -1.22
C SER A 142 0.83 -10.92 0.14
N GLY A 143 0.44 -12.20 0.18
CA GLY A 143 0.06 -12.91 1.39
C GLY A 143 -1.33 -12.54 1.92
N CYS A 144 -2.17 -11.86 1.14
CA CYS A 144 -3.46 -11.35 1.63
C CYS A 144 -4.40 -12.49 2.09
N ILE A 145 -4.43 -13.63 1.40
CA ILE A 145 -5.24 -14.79 1.79
C ILE A 145 -4.70 -15.43 3.09
N PRO A 146 -3.46 -15.95 3.16
CA PRO A 146 -2.98 -16.70 4.30
C PRO A 146 -2.85 -15.85 5.56
N VAL A 147 -2.44 -14.57 5.43
CA VAL A 147 -2.37 -13.63 6.55
C VAL A 147 -3.76 -13.39 7.13
N THR A 148 -4.77 -13.17 6.28
CA THR A 148 -6.15 -12.97 6.72
C THR A 148 -6.71 -14.22 7.36
N LEU A 149 -6.50 -15.40 6.76
CA LEU A 149 -6.93 -16.69 7.33
C LEU A 149 -6.28 -16.94 8.69
N LYS A 150 -4.97 -16.73 8.82
CA LYS A 150 -4.27 -16.89 10.11
C LYS A 150 -4.80 -15.96 11.20
N ARG A 151 -5.12 -14.72 10.85
CA ARG A 151 -5.72 -13.77 11.81
C ARG A 151 -7.12 -14.18 12.27
N ARG A 152 -7.91 -14.77 11.38
CA ARG A 152 -9.27 -15.26 11.67
C ARG A 152 -9.26 -16.62 12.38
N LEU A 153 -8.37 -17.51 11.97
CA LEU A 153 -8.24 -18.88 12.44
C LEU A 153 -6.89 -19.05 13.18
N ARG A 154 -6.76 -18.37 14.31
CA ARG A 154 -5.48 -18.18 15.03
C ARG A 154 -4.71 -19.48 15.35
N LYS A 155 -5.42 -20.59 15.60
CA LYS A 155 -4.83 -21.88 15.93
C LYS A 155 -4.47 -22.72 14.70
N ALA A 156 -4.94 -22.36 13.51
CA ALA A 156 -4.64 -23.08 12.28
C ALA A 156 -3.14 -22.99 11.94
N HIS A 157 -2.60 -24.05 11.38
CA HIS A 157 -1.28 -24.05 10.75
C HIS A 157 -1.42 -23.53 9.32
N VAL A 158 -0.79 -22.42 9.02
CA VAL A 158 -0.89 -21.79 7.68
C VAL A 158 0.48 -21.77 7.04
N THR A 159 0.61 -22.44 5.90
CA THR A 159 1.77 -22.40 5.03
C THR A 159 1.41 -21.70 3.74
N ALA A 160 2.27 -20.83 3.25
CA ALA A 160 2.10 -20.09 2.02
C ALA A 160 3.33 -20.24 1.14
N ILE A 161 3.12 -20.55 -0.13
CA ILE A 161 4.22 -20.73 -1.08
C ILE A 161 4.09 -19.79 -2.27
N ASP A 162 5.24 -19.40 -2.80
CA ASP A 162 5.34 -18.69 -4.07
C ASP A 162 6.66 -19.08 -4.75
N ILE A 163 6.70 -18.99 -6.05
CA ILE A 163 7.94 -19.18 -6.82
C ILE A 163 8.83 -17.94 -6.73
N SER A 164 8.22 -16.76 -6.57
CA SER A 164 8.89 -15.47 -6.52
C SER A 164 9.37 -15.16 -5.10
N GLU A 165 10.68 -15.02 -4.92
CA GLU A 165 11.27 -14.54 -3.67
C GLU A 165 10.82 -13.11 -3.33
N ASP A 166 10.69 -12.24 -4.33
CA ASP A 166 10.21 -10.85 -4.15
C ASP A 166 8.77 -10.83 -3.62
N ALA A 167 7.89 -11.68 -4.15
CA ALA A 167 6.52 -11.81 -3.64
C ALA A 167 6.51 -12.32 -2.20
N LEU A 168 7.34 -13.31 -1.87
CA LEU A 168 7.47 -13.81 -0.50
C LEU A 168 7.99 -12.74 0.47
N ASN A 169 8.88 -11.86 0.02
CA ASN A 169 9.36 -10.75 0.83
C ASN A 169 8.23 -9.76 1.16
N VAL A 170 7.35 -9.47 0.20
CA VAL A 170 6.13 -8.68 0.42
C VAL A 170 5.19 -9.38 1.39
N ALA A 171 4.92 -10.68 1.20
CA ALA A 171 4.05 -11.46 2.06
C ALA A 171 4.56 -11.55 3.51
N LYS A 172 5.85 -11.81 3.71
CA LYS A 172 6.51 -11.81 5.03
C LYS A 172 6.39 -10.45 5.72
N LYS A 173 6.63 -9.36 4.97
CA LYS A 173 6.45 -7.99 5.49
C LYS A 173 5.02 -7.77 5.98
N ASN A 174 4.02 -8.18 5.20
CA ASN A 174 2.61 -8.08 5.57
C ASN A 174 2.26 -8.93 6.79
N ALA A 175 2.78 -10.15 6.87
CA ALA A 175 2.58 -11.02 8.03
C ALA A 175 3.12 -10.37 9.32
N VAL A 176 4.30 -9.76 9.27
CA VAL A 176 4.89 -9.02 10.41
C VAL A 176 4.04 -7.81 10.78
N ILE A 177 3.68 -6.95 9.82
CA ILE A 177 2.88 -5.74 10.05
C ILE A 177 1.52 -6.09 10.68
N LEU A 178 0.91 -7.17 10.20
CA LEU A 178 -0.43 -7.58 10.62
C LEU A 178 -0.44 -8.58 11.78
N GLY A 179 0.73 -8.99 12.31
CA GLY A 179 0.84 -9.89 13.45
C GLY A 179 0.26 -11.29 13.16
N ALA A 180 0.59 -11.88 12.01
CA ALA A 180 0.15 -13.21 11.60
C ALA A 180 1.35 -14.16 11.44
N GLU A 181 1.30 -15.29 12.15
CA GLU A 181 2.33 -16.34 12.05
C GLU A 181 2.01 -17.27 10.87
N VAL A 182 2.63 -17.03 9.72
CA VAL A 182 2.49 -17.84 8.50
C VAL A 182 3.86 -18.41 8.14
N ASN A 183 3.90 -19.70 7.80
CA ASN A 183 5.10 -20.34 7.28
C ASN A 183 5.24 -20.06 5.79
N PHE A 184 6.31 -19.35 5.38
CA PHE A 184 6.54 -18.97 3.98
C PHE A 184 7.70 -19.77 3.39
N LEU A 185 7.43 -20.46 2.27
CA LEU A 185 8.40 -21.28 1.57
C LEU A 185 8.48 -20.87 0.09
N GLN A 186 9.70 -20.79 -0.43
CA GLN A 186 9.88 -20.60 -1.87
C GLN A 186 9.83 -21.97 -2.56
N VAL A 187 8.76 -22.20 -3.31
CA VAL A 187 8.52 -23.48 -3.98
C VAL A 187 7.93 -23.24 -5.36
N ASP A 188 8.52 -23.87 -6.37
CA ASP A 188 7.87 -24.05 -7.66
C ASP A 188 6.94 -25.29 -7.57
N ILE A 189 5.64 -25.06 -7.44
CA ILE A 189 4.65 -26.15 -7.30
C ILE A 189 4.59 -27.08 -8.50
N LEU A 190 5.10 -26.64 -9.66
CA LEU A 190 5.17 -27.45 -10.87
C LEU A 190 6.40 -28.37 -10.89
N ASN A 191 7.35 -28.18 -9.97
CA ASN A 191 8.49 -29.05 -9.83
C ASN A 191 8.06 -30.40 -9.20
N LYS A 192 8.57 -31.53 -9.75
CA LYS A 192 8.24 -32.88 -9.29
C LYS A 192 8.59 -33.13 -7.82
N ASP A 193 9.58 -32.43 -7.29
CA ASP A 193 10.05 -32.56 -5.91
C ASP A 193 9.32 -31.64 -4.92
N ALA A 194 8.32 -30.86 -5.38
CA ALA A 194 7.59 -29.91 -4.56
C ALA A 194 6.87 -30.56 -3.36
N SER A 195 6.35 -31.80 -3.54
CA SER A 195 5.68 -32.55 -2.47
C SER A 195 6.59 -32.84 -1.29
N ALA A 196 7.86 -33.14 -1.53
CA ALA A 196 8.82 -33.45 -0.46
C ALA A 196 9.20 -32.23 0.41
N VAL A 197 8.91 -31.02 -0.06
CA VAL A 197 9.16 -29.77 0.67
C VAL A 197 7.94 -29.39 1.54
N LEU A 198 6.78 -29.94 1.22
CA LEU A 198 5.50 -29.62 1.88
C LEU A 198 5.06 -30.68 2.93
N GLU A 199 5.78 -31.79 3.02
CA GLU A 199 5.65 -32.79 4.11
C GLU A 199 6.37 -32.32 5.39
#